data_ced65bd4a1559b714eb5bd28248c5649
#
_entry.id   ced65bd4a1559b714eb5bd28248c5649
#
_cell.length_a   1.000
_cell.length_b   1.000
_cell.length_c   1.000
_cell.angle_alpha   90.00
_cell.angle_beta   90.00
_cell.angle_gamma   90.00
#
_symmetry.space_group_name_H-M   'P 1'
#
loop_
_entity.id
_entity.type
_entity.pdbx_description
1 polymer ?
#
loop_
_entity_poly.entity_id
_entity_poly.type
_entity_poly.pdbx_seq_one_letter_code
_entity_poly.pdbx_strand_id
1 'polypeptide(L)'
;MNKKNNFIIKGLKKSLIASCQPIPKGPLDSSSFILASAKASIIGGAKALRIEGFKNLKVVKKNINLPVIGIKKRISSKYPIIITPLLSDVEKLAELGADIIAFDSTLRNRPFSVNKLISKIHSYNKLAMADCSSVKDALNAFDNGADILSTTLSGYTGDKPIPKNPDFKLLNSLINKFKVPIIAEGRFNTPALFKKAIDAGAHSVVVGTALNRIELITRSFLDEK
;
A
#
# COMPACT_ATOMS: atom_id res chain seq x y z
N MET A 1 -6.94 19.87 -1.30
CA MET A 1 -5.72 19.15 -1.77
C MET A 1 -4.84 20.13 -2.56
N ASN A 2 -3.53 20.16 -2.32
CA ASN A 2 -2.60 21.06 -2.99
C ASN A 2 -2.27 20.61 -4.44
N LYS A 3 -1.64 21.50 -5.26
CA LYS A 3 -1.30 21.21 -6.67
C LYS A 3 -0.41 19.96 -6.84
N LYS A 4 0.56 19.74 -5.93
CA LYS A 4 1.46 18.59 -5.96
C LYS A 4 0.70 17.27 -5.76
N ASN A 5 -0.17 17.21 -4.76
CA ASN A 5 -0.97 16.03 -4.45
C ASN A 5 -1.93 15.68 -5.60
N ASN A 6 -2.56 16.70 -6.21
CA ASN A 6 -3.38 16.50 -7.41
C ASN A 6 -2.57 15.91 -8.58
N PHE A 7 -1.35 16.40 -8.80
CA PHE A 7 -0.47 15.89 -9.84
C PHE A 7 -0.10 14.40 -9.59
N ILE A 8 0.23 14.06 -8.35
CA ILE A 8 0.53 12.67 -7.97
C ILE A 8 -0.66 11.76 -8.28
N ILE A 9 -1.86 12.10 -7.79
CA ILE A 9 -3.05 11.28 -8.03
C ILE A 9 -3.31 11.11 -9.53
N LYS A 10 -3.27 12.18 -10.32
CA LYS A 10 -3.48 12.10 -11.77
C LYS A 10 -2.44 11.17 -12.44
N GLY A 11 -1.17 11.27 -12.03
CA GLY A 11 -0.07 10.44 -12.56
C GLY A 11 -0.18 8.94 -12.25
N LEU A 12 -0.95 8.59 -11.22
CA LEU A 12 -1.19 7.20 -10.83
C LEU A 12 -2.35 6.54 -11.59
N LYS A 13 -3.13 7.29 -12.36
CA LYS A 13 -4.31 6.73 -13.04
C LYS A 13 -3.94 5.61 -14.00
N LYS A 14 -4.60 4.45 -13.86
CA LYS A 14 -4.39 3.23 -14.66
C LYS A 14 -2.96 2.71 -14.67
N SER A 15 -2.23 2.89 -13.56
CA SER A 15 -0.82 2.54 -13.46
C SER A 15 -0.54 1.38 -12.49
N LEU A 16 0.67 0.84 -12.61
CA LEU A 16 1.24 -0.11 -11.67
C LEU A 16 2.05 0.65 -10.61
N ILE A 17 1.82 0.30 -9.35
CA ILE A 17 2.63 0.68 -8.20
C ILE A 17 3.41 -0.54 -7.75
N ALA A 18 4.75 -0.47 -7.75
CA ALA A 18 5.57 -1.59 -7.30
C ALA A 18 5.77 -1.56 -5.79
N SER A 19 5.31 -2.62 -5.11
CA SER A 19 5.52 -2.78 -3.67
C SER A 19 6.84 -3.54 -3.43
N CYS A 20 7.92 -2.79 -3.19
CA CYS A 20 9.26 -3.36 -2.99
C CYS A 20 9.44 -3.79 -1.53
N GLN A 21 8.86 -4.92 -1.17
CA GLN A 21 8.87 -5.50 0.16
C GLN A 21 9.22 -6.99 0.08
N PRO A 22 10.52 -7.36 0.14
CA PRO A 22 10.94 -8.76 0.22
C PRO A 22 10.41 -9.43 1.50
N ILE A 23 10.62 -10.73 1.62
CA ILE A 23 10.29 -11.45 2.85
C ILE A 23 11.19 -10.94 3.98
N PRO A 24 10.62 -10.49 5.12
CA PRO A 24 11.42 -10.01 6.25
C PRO A 24 12.40 -11.09 6.75
N LYS A 25 13.64 -10.70 7.00
CA LYS A 25 14.75 -11.57 7.39
C LYS A 25 15.13 -12.63 6.33
N GLY A 26 14.57 -12.56 5.13
CA GLY A 26 14.97 -13.40 4.01
C GLY A 26 16.25 -12.90 3.34
N PRO A 27 16.82 -13.68 2.39
CA PRO A 27 18.09 -13.36 1.73
C PRO A 27 18.04 -12.04 0.95
N LEU A 28 16.86 -11.59 0.53
CA LEU A 28 16.65 -10.34 -0.21
C LEU A 28 16.26 -9.15 0.68
N ASP A 29 16.18 -9.34 2.01
CA ASP A 29 15.78 -8.27 2.95
C ASP A 29 16.93 -7.28 3.21
N SER A 30 17.25 -6.49 2.20
CA SER A 30 18.28 -5.46 2.29
C SER A 30 17.87 -4.17 1.55
N SER A 31 18.36 -3.03 2.04
CA SER A 31 18.09 -1.74 1.38
C SER A 31 18.68 -1.66 -0.04
N SER A 32 19.77 -2.37 -0.31
CA SER A 32 20.38 -2.46 -1.64
C SER A 32 19.48 -3.22 -2.62
N PHE A 33 18.95 -4.37 -2.21
CA PHE A 33 17.98 -5.11 -3.02
C PHE A 33 16.70 -4.29 -3.26
N ILE A 34 16.15 -3.68 -2.22
CA ILE A 34 14.93 -2.85 -2.33
C ILE A 34 15.14 -1.70 -3.32
N LEU A 35 16.30 -1.04 -3.30
CA LEU A 35 16.64 0.01 -4.27
C LEU A 35 16.79 -0.55 -5.69
N ALA A 36 17.45 -1.69 -5.85
CA ALA A 36 17.63 -2.34 -7.15
C ALA A 36 16.27 -2.77 -7.74
N SER A 37 15.43 -3.41 -6.93
CA SER A 37 14.07 -3.80 -7.31
C SER A 37 13.21 -2.59 -7.68
N ALA A 38 13.30 -1.50 -6.92
CA ALA A 38 12.60 -0.26 -7.22
C ALA A 38 13.02 0.31 -8.58
N LYS A 39 14.33 0.39 -8.86
CA LYS A 39 14.86 0.85 -10.15
C LYS A 39 14.41 -0.05 -11.31
N ALA A 40 14.50 -1.37 -11.15
CA ALA A 40 14.04 -2.33 -12.15
C ALA A 40 12.54 -2.19 -12.44
N SER A 41 11.72 -2.04 -11.40
CA SER A 41 10.28 -1.82 -11.55
C SER A 41 9.94 -0.54 -12.31
N ILE A 42 10.72 0.53 -12.11
CA ILE A 42 10.58 1.80 -12.83
C ILE A 42 10.91 1.61 -14.31
N ILE A 43 12.02 0.91 -14.62
CA ILE A 43 12.38 0.57 -16.00
C ILE A 43 11.24 -0.24 -16.65
N GLY A 44 10.60 -1.14 -15.90
CA GLY A 44 9.44 -1.89 -16.33
C GLY A 44 8.14 -1.07 -16.45
N GLY A 45 8.16 0.23 -16.10
CA GLY A 45 7.03 1.15 -16.31
C GLY A 45 6.20 1.46 -15.06
N ALA A 46 6.59 1.03 -13.86
CA ALA A 46 5.93 1.42 -12.63
C ALA A 46 5.95 2.95 -12.44
N LYS A 47 4.81 3.52 -12.01
CA LYS A 47 4.65 4.98 -11.85
C LYS A 47 4.79 5.45 -10.40
N ALA A 48 4.78 4.54 -9.46
CA ALA A 48 5.07 4.80 -8.05
C ALA A 48 5.60 3.54 -7.36
N LEU A 49 6.09 3.73 -6.16
CA LEU A 49 6.63 2.66 -5.32
C LEU A 49 5.89 2.61 -3.97
N ARG A 50 5.81 1.42 -3.37
CA ARG A 50 5.38 1.25 -1.98
C ARG A 50 6.53 0.63 -1.18
N ILE A 51 7.01 1.35 -0.17
CA ILE A 51 8.24 1.05 0.56
C ILE A 51 7.96 0.94 2.06
N GLU A 52 8.42 -0.15 2.66
CA GLU A 52 8.37 -0.36 4.11
C GLU A 52 9.69 0.03 4.76
N GLY A 53 9.58 0.73 5.90
CA GLY A 53 10.67 1.01 6.79
C GLY A 53 11.45 2.29 6.49
N PHE A 54 11.88 2.96 7.55
CA PHE A 54 12.53 4.26 7.47
C PHE A 54 13.85 4.24 6.71
N LYS A 55 14.68 3.21 6.96
CA LYS A 55 15.98 3.04 6.29
C LYS A 55 15.79 2.88 4.78
N ASN A 56 14.86 2.03 4.38
CA ASN A 56 14.58 1.74 2.99
C ASN A 56 13.99 2.96 2.28
N LEU A 57 13.02 3.64 2.92
CA LEU A 57 12.44 4.87 2.38
C LEU A 57 13.51 5.94 2.15
N LYS A 58 14.41 6.17 3.13
CA LYS A 58 15.51 7.12 3.00
C LYS A 58 16.41 6.81 1.80
N VAL A 59 16.78 5.54 1.63
CA VAL A 59 17.62 5.10 0.50
C VAL A 59 16.89 5.30 -0.83
N VAL A 60 15.63 4.89 -0.93
CA VAL A 60 14.85 5.03 -2.16
C VAL A 60 14.64 6.50 -2.52
N LYS A 61 14.22 7.34 -1.58
CA LYS A 61 13.98 8.78 -1.84
C LYS A 61 15.23 9.57 -2.20
N LYS A 62 16.42 9.14 -1.73
CA LYS A 62 17.69 9.74 -2.14
C LYS A 62 18.02 9.46 -3.63
N ASN A 63 17.53 8.37 -4.20
CA ASN A 63 17.93 7.87 -5.51
C ASN A 63 16.82 7.90 -6.57
N ILE A 64 15.56 8.16 -6.19
CA ILE A 64 14.39 8.01 -7.06
C ILE A 64 13.44 9.20 -6.86
N ASN A 65 13.04 9.83 -7.97
CA ASN A 65 12.13 10.99 -7.97
C ASN A 65 10.64 10.63 -8.19
N LEU A 66 10.28 9.35 -8.29
CA LEU A 66 8.88 8.98 -8.40
C LEU A 66 8.14 9.12 -7.07
N PRO A 67 6.80 9.22 -7.10
CA PRO A 67 5.99 9.18 -5.89
C PRO A 67 6.21 7.89 -5.10
N VAL A 68 6.31 8.00 -3.78
CA VAL A 68 6.50 6.87 -2.87
C VAL A 68 5.41 6.83 -1.82
N ILE A 69 4.74 5.68 -1.73
CA ILE A 69 3.88 5.31 -0.60
C ILE A 69 4.78 4.77 0.49
N GLY A 70 4.92 5.51 1.58
CA GLY A 70 5.68 5.08 2.76
C GLY A 70 4.79 4.36 3.77
N ILE A 71 5.32 3.28 4.34
CA ILE A 71 4.70 2.58 5.47
C ILE A 71 5.74 2.20 6.51
N LYS A 72 5.29 2.03 7.75
CA LYS A 72 6.08 1.43 8.83
C LYS A 72 5.30 0.29 9.46
N LYS A 73 5.83 -0.93 9.37
CA LYS A 73 5.24 -2.09 10.05
C LYS A 73 5.76 -2.20 11.46
N ARG A 74 4.83 -2.42 12.41
CA ARG A 74 5.13 -2.70 13.81
C ARG A 74 4.28 -3.86 14.30
N ILE A 75 4.89 -4.77 15.01
CA ILE A 75 4.20 -5.87 15.72
C ILE A 75 4.06 -5.43 17.18
N SER A 76 2.86 -5.56 17.71
CA SER A 76 2.56 -5.23 19.10
C SER A 76 1.68 -6.32 19.72
N SER A 77 1.94 -6.69 20.96
CA SER A 77 1.07 -7.59 21.73
C SER A 77 -0.25 -6.91 22.16
N LYS A 78 -0.26 -5.58 22.22
CA LYS A 78 -1.41 -4.79 22.68
C LYS A 78 -2.43 -4.48 21.58
N TYR A 79 -1.95 -4.32 20.33
CA TYR A 79 -2.79 -3.89 19.22
C TYR A 79 -2.55 -4.74 17.97
N PRO A 80 -3.62 -5.19 17.29
CA PRO A 80 -3.51 -5.97 16.05
C PRO A 80 -3.16 -5.13 14.80
N ILE A 81 -3.05 -3.81 14.96
CA ILE A 81 -2.72 -2.89 13.87
C ILE A 81 -1.21 -2.95 13.59
N ILE A 82 -0.85 -3.22 12.33
CA ILE A 82 0.55 -3.41 11.93
C ILE A 82 1.05 -2.24 11.10
N ILE A 83 0.26 -1.72 10.15
CA ILE A 83 0.72 -0.73 9.16
C ILE A 83 0.58 0.67 9.73
N THR A 84 1.70 1.35 9.94
CA THR A 84 1.82 2.74 10.38
C THR A 84 0.91 3.07 11.58
N PRO A 85 1.04 2.33 12.71
CA PRO A 85 0.11 2.44 13.83
C PRO A 85 0.29 3.71 14.66
N LEU A 86 1.46 4.37 14.60
CA LEU A 86 1.81 5.46 15.50
C LEU A 86 1.90 6.81 14.78
N LEU A 87 1.58 7.91 15.50
CA LEU A 87 1.76 9.28 14.99
C LEU A 87 3.24 9.59 14.69
N SER A 88 4.17 9.06 15.50
CA SER A 88 5.60 9.16 15.25
C SER A 88 6.07 8.43 14.00
N ASP A 89 5.37 7.36 13.58
CA ASP A 89 5.64 6.71 12.30
C ASP A 89 5.27 7.62 11.13
N VAL A 90 4.09 8.27 11.22
CA VAL A 90 3.64 9.24 10.21
C VAL A 90 4.65 10.37 10.07
N GLU A 91 5.05 10.97 11.19
CA GLU A 91 6.04 12.05 11.23
C GLU A 91 7.34 11.64 10.54
N LYS A 92 7.91 10.50 10.95
CA LYS A 92 9.18 10.03 10.38
C LYS A 92 9.09 9.68 8.89
N LEU A 93 7.99 9.08 8.44
CA LEU A 93 7.75 8.81 7.02
C LEU A 93 7.64 10.11 6.21
N ALA A 94 6.95 11.12 6.74
CA ALA A 94 6.79 12.42 6.10
C ALA A 94 8.13 13.18 5.97
N GLU A 95 8.93 13.22 7.04
CA GLU A 95 10.28 13.80 7.07
C GLU A 95 11.25 13.14 6.08
N LEU A 96 11.14 11.80 5.92
CA LEU A 96 11.94 11.03 4.98
C LEU A 96 11.47 11.15 3.53
N GLY A 97 10.44 11.95 3.28
CA GLY A 97 10.01 12.33 1.94
C GLY A 97 8.96 11.40 1.32
N ALA A 98 8.24 10.57 2.10
CA ALA A 98 7.06 9.89 1.57
C ALA A 98 6.10 10.93 0.97
N ASP A 99 5.53 10.62 -0.19
CA ASP A 99 4.55 11.48 -0.85
C ASP A 99 3.12 11.08 -0.43
N ILE A 100 2.91 9.80 -0.22
CA ILE A 100 1.69 9.16 0.28
C ILE A 100 2.08 8.37 1.53
N ILE A 101 1.28 8.43 2.58
CA ILE A 101 1.49 7.60 3.77
C ILE A 101 0.29 6.67 3.90
N ALA A 102 0.55 5.35 3.81
CA ALA A 102 -0.49 4.36 4.01
C ALA A 102 -0.50 3.86 5.45
N PHE A 103 -1.70 3.64 5.96
CA PHE A 103 -1.94 3.18 7.33
C PHE A 103 -3.09 2.18 7.37
N ASP A 104 -3.05 1.27 8.33
CA ASP A 104 -4.16 0.36 8.62
C ASP A 104 -5.38 1.17 9.07
N SER A 105 -6.46 1.14 8.30
CA SER A 105 -7.69 1.88 8.59
C SER A 105 -8.80 1.02 9.19
N THR A 106 -8.51 -0.25 9.52
CA THR A 106 -9.51 -1.16 10.09
C THR A 106 -10.04 -0.67 11.43
N LEU A 107 -11.27 -1.06 11.76
CA LEU A 107 -11.94 -0.70 13.01
C LEU A 107 -11.45 -1.52 14.22
N ARG A 108 -10.40 -2.34 14.05
CA ARG A 108 -9.78 -3.11 15.13
C ARG A 108 -9.20 -2.20 16.22
N ASN A 109 -9.00 -2.75 17.41
CA ASN A 109 -8.38 -2.01 18.53
C ASN A 109 -7.03 -1.41 18.11
N ARG A 110 -6.80 -0.13 18.42
CA ARG A 110 -5.69 0.65 17.88
C ARG A 110 -5.18 1.74 18.83
N PRO A 111 -3.88 2.14 18.74
CA PRO A 111 -3.32 3.15 19.64
C PRO A 111 -3.82 4.57 19.36
N PHE A 112 -4.13 4.90 18.10
CA PHE A 112 -4.64 6.20 17.69
C PHE A 112 -5.81 6.04 16.71
N SER A 113 -6.82 6.90 16.81
CA SER A 113 -7.96 6.87 15.87
C SER A 113 -7.52 7.15 14.43
N VAL A 114 -8.32 6.68 13.47
CA VAL A 114 -8.13 6.93 12.04
C VAL A 114 -8.05 8.44 11.77
N ASN A 115 -8.93 9.23 12.39
CA ASN A 115 -8.93 10.69 12.29
C ASN A 115 -7.58 11.30 12.70
N LYS A 116 -7.01 10.89 13.86
CA LYS A 116 -5.72 11.41 14.33
C LYS A 116 -4.58 11.10 13.37
N LEU A 117 -4.56 9.90 12.76
CA LEU A 117 -3.55 9.53 11.77
C LEU A 117 -3.70 10.38 10.50
N ILE A 118 -4.91 10.52 9.96
CA ILE A 118 -5.18 11.31 8.76
C ILE A 118 -4.80 12.79 9.00
N SER A 119 -5.25 13.37 10.12
CA SER A 119 -4.91 14.75 10.48
C SER A 119 -3.41 14.97 10.59
N LYS A 120 -2.68 14.00 11.19
CA LYS A 120 -1.22 14.06 11.28
C LYS A 120 -0.55 13.95 9.90
N ILE A 121 -1.06 13.10 9.00
CA ILE A 121 -0.56 12.99 7.62
C ILE A 121 -0.76 14.30 6.87
N HIS A 122 -1.95 14.88 6.96
CA HIS A 122 -2.29 16.14 6.30
C HIS A 122 -1.49 17.33 6.85
N SER A 123 -1.12 17.34 8.14
CA SER A 123 -0.27 18.40 8.72
C SER A 123 1.12 18.49 8.07
N TYR A 124 1.57 17.40 7.42
CA TYR A 124 2.79 17.37 6.59
C TYR A 124 2.52 17.57 5.09
N ASN A 125 1.32 17.96 4.70
CA ASN A 125 0.91 18.09 3.29
C ASN A 125 1.09 16.80 2.47
N LYS A 126 0.92 15.61 3.09
CA LYS A 126 1.00 14.30 2.45
C LYS A 126 -0.39 13.74 2.18
N LEU A 127 -0.47 12.80 1.21
CA LEU A 127 -1.70 12.06 0.92
C LEU A 127 -1.89 10.92 1.93
N ALA A 128 -3.10 10.81 2.48
CA ALA A 128 -3.49 9.76 3.40
C ALA A 128 -4.12 8.59 2.62
N MET A 129 -3.45 7.43 2.60
CA MET A 129 -3.97 6.21 1.97
C MET A 129 -4.45 5.25 3.05
N ALA A 130 -5.73 4.91 3.02
CA ALA A 130 -6.34 3.99 3.97
C ALA A 130 -6.29 2.54 3.46
N ASP A 131 -5.55 1.68 4.15
CA ASP A 131 -5.52 0.24 3.90
C ASP A 131 -6.74 -0.40 4.59
N CYS A 132 -7.72 -0.83 3.79
CA CYS A 132 -9.02 -1.33 4.26
C CYS A 132 -9.11 -2.86 4.13
N SER A 133 -9.88 -3.49 5.02
CA SER A 133 -10.29 -4.90 4.90
C SER A 133 -11.79 -5.05 4.58
N SER A 134 -12.55 -3.98 4.73
CA SER A 134 -13.99 -3.97 4.52
C SER A 134 -14.52 -2.62 4.04
N VAL A 135 -15.77 -2.61 3.56
CA VAL A 135 -16.48 -1.36 3.21
C VAL A 135 -16.69 -0.46 4.44
N LYS A 136 -16.82 -1.05 5.64
CA LYS A 136 -16.98 -0.28 6.89
C LYS A 136 -15.70 0.47 7.24
N ASP A 137 -14.55 -0.17 7.09
CA ASP A 137 -13.25 0.48 7.29
C ASP A 137 -13.06 1.64 6.32
N ALA A 138 -13.39 1.41 5.04
CA ALA A 138 -13.30 2.40 3.99
C ALA A 138 -14.23 3.60 4.24
N LEU A 139 -15.47 3.36 4.70
CA LEU A 139 -16.42 4.44 5.04
C LEU A 139 -15.86 5.30 6.19
N ASN A 140 -15.41 4.66 7.28
CA ASN A 140 -14.82 5.39 8.39
C ASN A 140 -13.60 6.22 7.96
N ALA A 141 -12.72 5.67 7.11
CA ALA A 141 -11.57 6.40 6.61
C ALA A 141 -11.97 7.58 5.69
N PHE A 142 -12.93 7.36 4.81
CA PHE A 142 -13.46 8.39 3.90
C PHE A 142 -14.10 9.55 4.68
N ASP A 143 -14.95 9.26 5.66
CA ASP A 143 -15.62 10.26 6.50
C ASP A 143 -14.61 11.06 7.34
N ASN A 144 -13.45 10.50 7.64
CA ASN A 144 -12.35 11.18 8.31
C ASN A 144 -11.34 11.85 7.34
N GLY A 145 -11.62 11.86 6.03
CA GLY A 145 -10.86 12.64 5.05
C GLY A 145 -9.70 11.89 4.39
N ALA A 146 -9.71 10.56 4.33
CA ALA A 146 -8.70 9.81 3.56
C ALA A 146 -8.73 10.22 2.08
N ASP A 147 -7.57 10.48 1.50
CA ASP A 147 -7.44 10.88 0.08
C ASP A 147 -7.53 9.70 -0.87
N ILE A 148 -7.15 8.51 -0.41
CA ILE A 148 -7.05 7.26 -1.18
C ILE A 148 -7.56 6.12 -0.31
N LEU A 149 -8.37 5.23 -0.90
CA LEU A 149 -8.78 3.96 -0.28
C LEU A 149 -8.15 2.79 -1.02
N SER A 150 -7.83 1.70 -0.28
CA SER A 150 -7.28 0.51 -0.89
C SER A 150 -7.81 -0.79 -0.29
N THR A 151 -7.70 -1.88 -1.05
CA THR A 151 -8.13 -3.23 -0.62
C THR A 151 -7.04 -4.03 0.10
N THR A 152 -5.95 -3.37 0.51
CA THR A 152 -4.70 -3.97 1.02
C THR A 152 -4.91 -5.03 2.09
N LEU A 153 -5.82 -4.80 3.04
CA LEU A 153 -6.00 -5.66 4.21
C LEU A 153 -7.12 -6.70 4.05
N SER A 154 -7.78 -6.75 2.89
CA SER A 154 -8.80 -7.76 2.64
C SER A 154 -8.23 -9.18 2.73
N GLY A 155 -8.78 -9.98 3.64
CA GLY A 155 -8.34 -11.35 3.91
C GLY A 155 -7.10 -11.46 4.81
N TYR A 156 -6.59 -10.36 5.37
CA TYR A 156 -5.42 -10.36 6.26
C TYR A 156 -5.74 -10.01 7.71
N THR A 157 -7.02 -9.82 8.06
CA THR A 157 -7.45 -9.27 9.36
C THR A 157 -8.33 -10.20 10.18
N GLY A 158 -8.22 -11.47 10.03
CA GLY A 158 -9.01 -12.47 10.77
C GLY A 158 -8.26 -13.77 10.93
N ASP A 159 -8.91 -14.73 11.58
CA ASP A 159 -8.34 -16.06 11.87
C ASP A 159 -8.50 -17.05 10.71
N LYS A 160 -9.13 -16.63 9.61
CA LYS A 160 -9.31 -17.47 8.43
C LYS A 160 -8.03 -17.51 7.58
N PRO A 161 -7.77 -18.61 6.88
CA PRO A 161 -6.67 -18.69 5.92
C PRO A 161 -6.77 -17.55 4.88
N ILE A 162 -5.62 -17.01 4.52
CA ILE A 162 -5.54 -15.95 3.51
C ILE A 162 -6.06 -16.49 2.17
N PRO A 163 -7.05 -15.84 1.53
CA PRO A 163 -7.58 -16.29 0.23
C PRO A 163 -6.51 -16.32 -0.85
N LYS A 164 -6.60 -17.25 -1.80
CA LYS A 164 -5.67 -17.32 -2.95
C LYS A 164 -5.88 -16.15 -3.93
N ASN A 165 -7.13 -15.74 -4.15
CA ASN A 165 -7.51 -14.74 -5.16
C ASN A 165 -7.67 -13.33 -4.56
N PRO A 166 -7.50 -12.26 -5.38
CA PRO A 166 -7.83 -10.89 -4.99
C PRO A 166 -9.33 -10.73 -4.67
N ASP A 167 -9.63 -9.78 -3.80
CA ASP A 167 -11.03 -9.47 -3.43
C ASP A 167 -11.66 -8.46 -4.40
N PHE A 168 -12.13 -8.95 -5.54
CA PHE A 168 -12.87 -8.12 -6.49
C PHE A 168 -14.23 -7.66 -5.95
N LYS A 169 -14.83 -8.38 -5.01
CA LYS A 169 -16.10 -7.96 -4.39
C LYS A 169 -15.90 -6.68 -3.58
N LEU A 170 -14.88 -6.64 -2.74
CA LEU A 170 -14.53 -5.42 -2.00
C LEU A 170 -14.13 -4.31 -2.98
N LEU A 171 -13.25 -4.58 -3.95
CA LEU A 171 -12.80 -3.59 -4.93
C LEU A 171 -13.98 -2.91 -5.62
N ASN A 172 -14.90 -3.69 -6.20
CA ASN A 172 -16.09 -3.17 -6.89
C ASN A 172 -17.00 -2.37 -5.95
N SER A 173 -17.18 -2.85 -4.71
CA SER A 173 -17.96 -2.13 -3.70
C SER A 173 -17.36 -0.76 -3.37
N LEU A 174 -16.03 -0.65 -3.27
CA LEU A 174 -15.36 0.62 -3.01
C LEU A 174 -15.47 1.57 -4.21
N ILE A 175 -15.24 1.06 -5.43
CA ILE A 175 -15.33 1.86 -6.68
C ILE A 175 -16.73 2.45 -6.84
N ASN A 176 -17.77 1.65 -6.61
CA ASN A 176 -19.15 2.10 -6.78
C ASN A 176 -19.61 3.08 -5.69
N LYS A 177 -19.03 2.99 -4.49
CA LYS A 177 -19.50 3.77 -3.33
C LYS A 177 -18.76 5.08 -3.14
N PHE A 178 -17.46 5.17 -3.45
CA PHE A 178 -16.62 6.31 -3.09
C PHE A 178 -16.09 7.05 -4.32
N LYS A 179 -16.02 8.40 -4.23
CA LYS A 179 -15.51 9.28 -5.29
C LYS A 179 -14.02 9.64 -5.15
N VAL A 180 -13.30 8.93 -4.29
CA VAL A 180 -11.84 9.07 -4.16
C VAL A 180 -11.14 7.96 -4.94
N PRO A 181 -9.85 8.11 -5.29
CA PRO A 181 -9.06 7.05 -5.93
C PRO A 181 -9.11 5.74 -5.15
N ILE A 182 -9.48 4.64 -5.82
CA ILE A 182 -9.46 3.31 -5.23
C ILE A 182 -8.26 2.54 -5.79
N ILE A 183 -7.34 2.15 -4.92
CA ILE A 183 -6.17 1.36 -5.29
C ILE A 183 -6.44 -0.12 -4.98
N ALA A 184 -6.32 -0.96 -6.01
CA ALA A 184 -6.40 -2.40 -5.85
C ALA A 184 -5.05 -2.92 -5.30
N GLU A 185 -5.06 -3.54 -4.13
CA GLU A 185 -3.88 -4.16 -3.53
C GLU A 185 -4.27 -5.47 -2.83
N GLY A 186 -3.38 -6.43 -2.86
CA GLY A 186 -3.55 -7.75 -2.26
C GLY A 186 -3.82 -8.84 -3.29
N ARG A 187 -2.83 -9.69 -3.52
CA ARG A 187 -2.91 -10.90 -4.38
C ARG A 187 -3.11 -10.65 -5.88
N PHE A 188 -2.91 -9.44 -6.38
CA PHE A 188 -2.89 -9.12 -7.81
C PHE A 188 -1.54 -9.55 -8.43
N ASN A 189 -1.32 -10.87 -8.54
CA ASN A 189 -0.01 -11.45 -8.84
C ASN A 189 0.20 -11.82 -10.31
N THR A 190 -0.76 -11.53 -11.20
CA THR A 190 -0.64 -11.80 -12.63
C THR A 190 -1.03 -10.61 -13.50
N PRO A 191 -0.50 -10.47 -14.72
CA PRO A 191 -0.91 -9.42 -15.66
C PRO A 191 -2.42 -9.43 -15.95
N ALA A 192 -3.05 -10.60 -16.01
CA ALA A 192 -4.50 -10.73 -16.23
C ALA A 192 -5.30 -10.14 -15.05
N LEU A 193 -4.89 -10.40 -13.81
CA LEU A 193 -5.53 -9.83 -12.61
C LEU A 193 -5.33 -8.33 -12.53
N PHE A 194 -4.14 -7.83 -12.87
CA PHE A 194 -3.86 -6.39 -12.99
C PHE A 194 -4.83 -5.74 -13.98
N LYS A 195 -4.88 -6.27 -15.23
CA LYS A 195 -5.78 -5.75 -16.26
C LYS A 195 -7.24 -5.76 -15.81
N LYS A 196 -7.70 -6.87 -15.22
CA LYS A 196 -9.07 -7.00 -14.72
C LYS A 196 -9.40 -5.95 -13.65
N ALA A 197 -8.45 -5.62 -12.76
CA ALA A 197 -8.67 -4.57 -11.76
C ALA A 197 -8.79 -3.18 -12.40
N ILE A 198 -7.94 -2.86 -13.38
CA ILE A 198 -8.01 -1.59 -14.13
C ILE A 198 -9.33 -1.48 -14.90
N ASP A 199 -9.75 -2.55 -15.59
CA ASP A 199 -11.00 -2.59 -16.34
C ASP A 199 -12.24 -2.47 -15.43
N ALA A 200 -12.16 -2.97 -14.20
CA ALA A 200 -13.17 -2.79 -13.16
C ALA A 200 -13.26 -1.34 -12.63
N GLY A 201 -12.30 -0.48 -12.96
CA GLY A 201 -12.29 0.93 -12.55
C GLY A 201 -11.33 1.27 -11.40
N ALA A 202 -10.43 0.36 -11.01
CA ALA A 202 -9.38 0.70 -10.06
C ALA A 202 -8.54 1.87 -10.58
N HIS A 203 -8.23 2.82 -9.71
CA HIS A 203 -7.40 3.97 -10.06
C HIS A 203 -5.98 3.54 -10.43
N SER A 204 -5.42 2.63 -9.66
CA SER A 204 -4.14 1.94 -9.90
C SER A 204 -4.11 0.60 -9.16
N VAL A 205 -3.07 -0.20 -9.44
CA VAL A 205 -2.89 -1.51 -8.81
C VAL A 205 -1.51 -1.61 -8.18
N VAL A 206 -1.45 -2.04 -6.92
CA VAL A 206 -0.20 -2.37 -6.24
C VAL A 206 0.12 -3.84 -6.43
N VAL A 207 1.31 -4.12 -6.96
CA VAL A 207 1.85 -5.47 -7.13
C VAL A 207 3.09 -5.63 -6.27
N GLY A 208 3.10 -6.62 -5.39
CA GLY A 208 4.21 -6.88 -4.47
C GLY A 208 4.84 -8.25 -4.67
N THR A 209 4.13 -9.31 -4.29
CA THR A 209 4.65 -10.68 -4.27
C THR A 209 5.24 -11.10 -5.61
N ALA A 210 4.53 -10.88 -6.71
CA ALA A 210 4.98 -11.26 -8.05
C ALA A 210 6.28 -10.53 -8.51
N LEU A 211 6.61 -9.38 -7.90
CA LEU A 211 7.78 -8.58 -8.28
C LEU A 211 8.96 -8.73 -7.32
N ASN A 212 8.73 -9.10 -6.04
CA ASN A 212 9.74 -8.95 -5.00
C ASN A 212 9.90 -10.15 -4.07
N ARG A 213 9.05 -11.18 -4.16
CA ARG A 213 9.09 -12.34 -3.26
C ARG A 213 9.36 -13.61 -4.06
N ILE A 214 10.59 -13.72 -4.53
CA ILE A 214 11.05 -14.83 -5.38
C ILE A 214 10.78 -16.18 -4.72
N GLU A 215 10.95 -16.28 -3.40
CA GLU A 215 10.71 -17.49 -2.62
C GLU A 215 9.26 -17.99 -2.74
N LEU A 216 8.30 -17.05 -2.72
CA LEU A 216 6.88 -17.40 -2.84
C LEU A 216 6.51 -17.73 -4.29
N ILE A 217 7.09 -17.03 -5.25
CA ILE A 217 6.88 -17.32 -6.67
C ILE A 217 7.48 -18.68 -7.02
N THR A 218 8.72 -18.96 -6.59
CA THR A 218 9.35 -20.28 -6.79
C THR A 218 8.50 -21.39 -6.20
N ARG A 219 7.97 -21.21 -4.98
CA ARG A 219 7.10 -22.20 -4.33
C ARG A 219 5.83 -22.45 -5.14
N SER A 220 5.20 -21.41 -5.70
CA SER A 220 3.96 -21.56 -6.45
C SER A 220 4.11 -22.48 -7.69
N PHE A 221 5.30 -22.56 -8.30
CA PHE A 221 5.57 -23.52 -9.37
C PHE A 221 5.65 -24.99 -8.87
N LEU A 222 5.94 -25.19 -7.59
CA LEU A 222 6.02 -26.54 -6.99
C LEU A 222 4.68 -27.00 -6.43
N ASP A 223 3.82 -26.08 -6.04
CA ASP A 223 2.51 -26.36 -5.42
C ASP A 223 1.42 -26.72 -6.47
N GLU A 224 1.70 -26.57 -7.76
CA GLU A 224 0.80 -26.94 -8.90
C GLU A 224 1.05 -28.38 -9.43
N LYS A 225 1.72 -29.26 -8.64
CA LYS A 225 1.95 -30.66 -9.01
C LYS A 225 0.81 -31.57 -8.59
#